data_b7fd8687688acc0e93987fd117731c0f
#
_entry.id   b7fd8687688acc0e93987fd117731c0f
#
_cell.length_a   1.000
_cell.length_b   1.000
_cell.length_c   1.000
_cell.angle_alpha   90.00
_cell.angle_beta   90.00
_cell.angle_gamma   90.00
#
_symmetry.space_group_name_H-M   'P 1'
#
loop_
_entity.id
_entity.type
_entity.pdbx_description
1 polymer ?
#
loop_
_entity_poly.entity_id
_entity_poly.type
_entity_poly.pdbx_seq_one_letter_code
_entity_poly.pdbx_strand_id
1 'polypeptide(L)'
;MNGLVRHARDAPERRTSNDAAAVRDVLDATVGCDLFSLRLLRTVAGRSAQRATGDADELLFVLSGAGRLIAAGGEHELEAEAGALVSRGQLYELDNDGPEDLLIVAVALHAPLPGDGEGAPCATLSRLVDQAAQPATAEREFRIVFDPENGCASATQFVGYIPVGAAPAHYHLYDEVIYVLEGDGVMHMNASQTPLRAGSCIHLPARKLHTLANSGPGVMRVLGVFRPAGSPAAAFYPDGTPATYVAAQPKTASIST
;
A
#
# COMPACT_ATOMS: atom_id res chain seq x y z
N MET A 1 19.17 -5.30 -5.04
CA MET A 1 18.22 -6.14 -4.28
C MET A 1 17.37 -6.95 -5.24
N ASN A 2 17.03 -8.18 -4.87
CA ASN A 2 16.08 -9.00 -5.64
C ASN A 2 14.69 -8.77 -5.07
N GLY A 3 13.74 -8.33 -5.89
CA GLY A 3 12.36 -8.21 -5.45
C GLY A 3 11.80 -9.55 -4.95
N LEU A 4 10.73 -9.50 -4.15
CA LEU A 4 10.21 -10.61 -3.39
C LEU A 4 8.69 -10.64 -3.44
N VAL A 5 8.11 -11.84 -3.49
CA VAL A 5 6.66 -12.06 -3.28
C VAL A 5 6.49 -13.03 -2.12
N ARG A 6 5.63 -12.69 -1.17
CA ARG A 6 5.22 -13.51 -0.04
C ARG A 6 3.71 -13.48 0.12
N HIS A 7 3.14 -14.45 0.82
CA HIS A 7 1.73 -14.37 1.19
C HIS A 7 1.60 -14.13 2.70
N ALA A 8 0.72 -13.21 3.08
CA ALA A 8 0.56 -12.81 4.48
C ALA A 8 0.22 -13.97 5.43
N ARG A 9 -0.48 -14.99 4.94
CA ARG A 9 -0.82 -16.19 5.73
C ARG A 9 0.38 -17.08 6.07
N ASP A 10 1.46 -16.96 5.29
CA ASP A 10 2.68 -17.78 5.52
C ASP A 10 3.53 -17.17 6.63
N ALA A 11 3.32 -15.91 6.99
CA ALA A 11 3.96 -15.28 8.14
C ALA A 11 3.28 -15.72 9.44
N PRO A 12 4.06 -16.11 10.48
CA PRO A 12 3.49 -16.52 11.76
C PRO A 12 2.76 -15.37 12.43
N GLU A 13 1.57 -15.66 12.96
CA GLU A 13 0.85 -14.71 13.80
C GLU A 13 1.43 -14.71 15.21
N ARG A 14 1.75 -13.55 15.74
CA ARG A 14 2.22 -13.34 17.10
C ARG A 14 1.21 -12.51 17.87
N ARG A 15 0.92 -12.92 19.08
CA ARG A 15 0.04 -12.20 20.00
C ARG A 15 0.69 -12.21 21.39
N THR A 16 0.77 -11.05 21.99
CA THR A 16 1.18 -10.94 23.39
C THR A 16 -0.02 -11.20 24.30
N SER A 17 0.22 -11.76 25.47
CA SER A 17 -0.84 -11.90 26.48
C SER A 17 -1.42 -10.53 26.83
N ASN A 18 -2.74 -10.45 26.89
CA ASN A 18 -3.51 -9.21 27.14
C ASN A 18 -3.45 -8.14 26.04
N ASP A 19 -2.99 -8.48 24.83
CA ASP A 19 -3.09 -7.62 23.67
C ASP A 19 -4.27 -8.08 22.79
N ALA A 20 -5.25 -7.21 22.53
CA ALA A 20 -6.33 -7.54 21.60
C ALA A 20 -5.83 -7.67 20.15
N ALA A 21 -4.66 -7.10 19.82
CA ALA A 21 -4.10 -7.18 18.49
C ALA A 21 -3.04 -8.28 18.34
N ALA A 22 -3.19 -9.07 17.29
CA ALA A 22 -2.18 -10.00 16.78
C ALA A 22 -1.46 -9.38 15.57
N VAL A 23 -0.19 -9.74 15.36
CA VAL A 23 0.68 -9.18 14.33
C VAL A 23 1.28 -10.28 13.46
N ARG A 24 1.33 -10.08 12.15
CA ARG A 24 2.12 -10.86 11.19
C ARG A 24 3.12 -9.92 10.52
N ASP A 25 4.42 -10.13 10.72
CA ASP A 25 5.45 -9.43 9.96
C ASP A 25 5.67 -10.17 8.64
N VAL A 26 5.38 -9.52 7.53
CA VAL A 26 5.41 -10.15 6.20
C VAL A 26 6.63 -9.73 5.41
N LEU A 27 6.91 -8.42 5.36
CA LEU A 27 8.09 -7.86 4.70
C LEU A 27 8.82 -6.97 5.71
N ASP A 28 10.13 -7.14 5.81
CA ASP A 28 11.03 -6.34 6.64
C ASP A 28 12.48 -6.50 6.19
N ALA A 29 13.42 -5.91 6.91
CA ALA A 29 14.86 -6.01 6.63
C ALA A 29 15.38 -7.46 6.64
N THR A 30 14.77 -8.39 7.39
CA THR A 30 15.21 -9.79 7.44
C THR A 30 15.02 -10.51 6.11
N VAL A 31 14.16 -10.00 5.26
CA VAL A 31 13.90 -10.50 3.91
C VAL A 31 14.37 -9.55 2.79
N GLY A 32 15.20 -8.56 3.15
CA GLY A 32 15.79 -7.60 2.22
C GLY A 32 14.87 -6.45 1.84
N CYS A 33 13.87 -6.13 2.65
CA CYS A 33 12.99 -4.96 2.51
C CYS A 33 13.41 -3.90 3.55
N ASP A 34 14.52 -3.19 3.28
CA ASP A 34 15.16 -2.33 4.29
C ASP A 34 14.43 -0.98 4.49
N LEU A 35 13.73 -0.49 3.46
CA LEU A 35 13.03 0.80 3.51
C LEU A 35 11.64 0.72 4.10
N PHE A 36 11.08 -0.50 4.21
CA PHE A 36 9.71 -0.72 4.70
C PHE A 36 9.64 -1.90 5.65
N SER A 37 8.67 -1.85 6.57
CA SER A 37 8.10 -3.06 7.17
C SER A 37 6.62 -3.10 6.81
N LEU A 38 6.15 -4.20 6.23
CA LEU A 38 4.74 -4.45 5.97
C LEU A 38 4.24 -5.51 6.94
N ARG A 39 3.24 -5.15 7.72
CA ARG A 39 2.62 -5.98 8.75
C ARG A 39 1.12 -6.09 8.55
N LEU A 40 0.53 -7.20 8.98
CA LEU A 40 -0.90 -7.31 9.20
C LEU A 40 -1.17 -7.25 10.70
N LEU A 41 -2.09 -6.37 11.07
CA LEU A 41 -2.63 -6.24 12.41
C LEU A 41 -4.06 -6.79 12.40
N ARG A 42 -4.38 -7.70 13.31
CA ARG A 42 -5.73 -8.23 13.52
C ARG A 42 -6.14 -7.97 14.95
N THR A 43 -7.03 -7.03 15.16
CA THR A 43 -7.53 -6.66 16.50
C THR A 43 -8.91 -7.28 16.69
N VAL A 44 -9.00 -8.27 17.59
CA VAL A 44 -10.29 -8.81 18.06
C VAL A 44 -10.96 -7.79 18.97
N ALA A 45 -12.19 -8.06 19.39
CA ALA A 45 -12.91 -7.17 20.31
C ALA A 45 -12.06 -6.81 21.53
N GLY A 46 -11.92 -5.50 21.78
CA GLY A 46 -11.10 -4.91 22.84
C GLY A 46 -9.96 -4.03 22.33
N ARG A 47 -9.19 -3.52 23.28
CA ARG A 47 -8.11 -2.57 23.04
C ARG A 47 -6.76 -3.28 22.89
N SER A 48 -5.98 -2.88 21.89
CA SER A 48 -4.60 -3.37 21.71
C SER A 48 -3.68 -2.84 22.81
N ALA A 49 -2.55 -3.51 23.02
CA ALA A 49 -1.43 -2.89 23.71
C ALA A 49 -0.96 -1.65 22.93
N GLN A 50 -0.35 -0.71 23.67
CA GLN A 50 0.22 0.50 23.09
C GLN A 50 1.36 0.15 22.14
N ARG A 51 1.37 0.77 20.96
CA ARG A 51 2.36 0.61 19.91
C ARG A 51 3.16 1.89 19.76
N ALA A 52 4.43 1.77 19.43
CA ALA A 52 5.30 2.90 19.14
C ALA A 52 5.72 2.86 17.68
N THR A 53 5.65 3.98 16.99
CA THR A 53 6.17 4.12 15.62
C THR A 53 7.70 4.20 15.59
N GLY A 54 8.35 4.54 16.70
CA GLY A 54 9.80 4.72 16.76
C GLY A 54 10.26 5.82 15.80
N ASP A 55 11.32 5.55 15.04
CA ASP A 55 11.89 6.52 14.08
C ASP A 55 11.19 6.48 12.69
N ALA A 56 10.09 5.74 12.55
CA ALA A 56 9.38 5.56 11.30
C ALA A 56 7.99 6.20 11.34
N ASP A 57 7.57 6.85 10.27
CA ASP A 57 6.15 7.11 10.04
C ASP A 57 5.46 5.79 9.69
N GLU A 58 4.23 5.60 10.11
CA GLU A 58 3.48 4.38 9.85
C GLU A 58 2.16 4.69 9.12
N LEU A 59 1.99 4.08 7.96
CA LEU A 59 0.80 4.16 7.13
C LEU A 59 -0.07 2.94 7.38
N LEU A 60 -1.27 3.16 7.90
CA LEU A 60 -2.27 2.15 8.16
C LEU A 60 -3.32 2.17 7.04
N PHE A 61 -3.86 1.00 6.69
CA PHE A 61 -5.00 0.87 5.80
C PHE A 61 -5.93 -0.23 6.29
N VAL A 62 -7.19 0.12 6.53
CA VAL A 62 -8.19 -0.82 7.04
C VAL A 62 -8.70 -1.72 5.92
N LEU A 63 -8.47 -3.02 6.05
CA LEU A 63 -8.95 -4.03 5.10
C LEU A 63 -10.41 -4.38 5.34
N SER A 64 -10.80 -4.53 6.60
CA SER A 64 -12.16 -4.88 7.02
C SER A 64 -12.36 -4.61 8.51
N GLY A 65 -13.63 -4.61 8.91
CA GLY A 65 -14.03 -4.27 10.27
C GLY A 65 -14.12 -2.76 10.49
N ALA A 66 -14.39 -2.37 11.72
CA ALA A 66 -14.42 -1.00 12.19
C ALA A 66 -13.85 -0.92 13.60
N GLY A 67 -13.45 0.28 14.03
CA GLY A 67 -12.87 0.51 15.35
C GLY A 67 -12.33 1.92 15.48
N ARG A 68 -11.38 2.12 16.37
CA ARG A 68 -10.76 3.42 16.61
C ARG A 68 -9.25 3.34 16.67
N LEU A 69 -8.60 4.35 16.13
CA LEU A 69 -7.19 4.66 16.36
C LEU A 69 -7.14 5.70 17.49
N ILE A 70 -6.45 5.37 18.57
CA ILE A 70 -6.23 6.24 19.70
C ILE A 70 -4.76 6.66 19.70
N ALA A 71 -4.50 7.95 19.50
CA ALA A 71 -3.15 8.52 19.43
C ALA A 71 -3.10 9.84 20.20
N ALA A 72 -1.90 10.41 20.36
CA ALA A 72 -1.79 11.74 20.90
C ALA A 72 -2.54 12.72 19.98
N GLY A 73 -3.56 13.39 20.49
CA GLY A 73 -4.46 14.27 19.73
C GLY A 73 -5.88 13.79 19.66
N GLY A 74 -6.19 12.57 20.09
CA GLY A 74 -7.55 12.08 20.22
C GLY A 74 -7.83 10.68 19.69
N GLU A 75 -9.11 10.40 19.55
CA GLU A 75 -9.64 9.17 18.98
C GLU A 75 -10.11 9.43 17.54
N HIS A 76 -9.80 8.52 16.66
CA HIS A 76 -10.16 8.61 15.25
C HIS A 76 -10.90 7.35 14.82
N GLU A 77 -12.11 7.51 14.29
CA GLU A 77 -12.90 6.40 13.78
C GLU A 77 -12.21 5.75 12.56
N LEU A 78 -12.13 4.43 12.60
CA LEU A 78 -11.63 3.61 11.52
C LEU A 78 -12.77 2.76 10.94
N GLU A 79 -12.89 2.78 9.63
CA GLU A 79 -13.81 1.93 8.86
C GLU A 79 -13.07 1.28 7.70
N ALA A 80 -13.67 0.29 7.07
CA ALA A 80 -13.08 -0.35 5.89
C ALA A 80 -12.67 0.70 4.82
N GLU A 81 -11.49 0.52 4.26
CA GLU A 81 -10.88 1.43 3.28
C GLU A 81 -10.50 2.84 3.81
N ALA A 82 -10.48 3.02 5.13
CA ALA A 82 -9.84 4.18 5.73
C ALA A 82 -8.33 3.97 5.81
N GLY A 83 -7.57 5.01 5.48
CA GLY A 83 -6.15 5.14 5.75
C GLY A 83 -5.90 6.00 6.99
N ALA A 84 -4.84 5.70 7.75
CA ALA A 84 -4.34 6.56 8.81
C ALA A 84 -2.81 6.66 8.71
N LEU A 85 -2.29 7.88 8.83
CA LEU A 85 -0.87 8.16 8.99
C LEU A 85 -0.60 8.46 10.45
N VAL A 86 0.27 7.67 11.09
CA VAL A 86 0.79 7.93 12.43
C VAL A 86 2.26 8.33 12.30
N SER A 87 2.56 9.56 12.70
CA SER A 87 3.91 10.12 12.56
C SER A 87 4.91 9.40 13.48
N ARG A 88 6.18 9.46 13.11
CA ARG A 88 7.29 8.96 13.92
C ARG A 88 7.28 9.53 15.34
N GLY A 89 7.80 8.79 16.29
CA GLY A 89 7.88 9.18 17.70
C GLY A 89 6.55 9.15 18.43
N GLN A 90 5.47 8.65 17.80
CA GLN A 90 4.15 8.61 18.39
C GLN A 90 3.84 7.24 19.00
N LEU A 91 2.94 7.28 19.97
CA LEU A 91 2.31 6.10 20.55
C LEU A 91 0.85 6.05 20.09
N TYR A 92 0.36 4.85 19.79
CA TYR A 92 -1.02 4.65 19.43
C TYR A 92 -1.56 3.31 19.91
N GLU A 93 -2.86 3.19 19.99
CA GLU A 93 -3.61 1.97 20.29
C GLU A 93 -4.71 1.79 19.25
N LEU A 94 -5.10 0.54 19.02
CA LEU A 94 -6.26 0.18 18.23
C LEU A 94 -7.34 -0.34 19.17
N ASP A 95 -8.54 0.18 19.06
CA ASP A 95 -9.69 -0.24 19.84
C ASP A 95 -10.76 -0.78 18.90
N ASN A 96 -11.13 -2.03 19.09
CA ASN A 96 -12.18 -2.68 18.32
C ASN A 96 -13.36 -2.95 19.26
N ASP A 97 -14.39 -2.16 19.16
CA ASP A 97 -15.67 -2.31 19.86
C ASP A 97 -16.77 -2.92 18.99
N GLY A 98 -16.43 -3.28 17.75
CA GLY A 98 -17.33 -3.91 16.79
C GLY A 98 -17.43 -5.43 16.94
N PRO A 99 -18.39 -6.05 16.24
CA PRO A 99 -18.61 -7.50 16.27
C PRO A 99 -17.59 -8.30 15.42
N GLU A 100 -16.89 -7.65 14.49
CA GLU A 100 -15.94 -8.27 13.58
C GLU A 100 -14.52 -7.87 13.93
N ASP A 101 -13.55 -8.69 13.55
CA ASP A 101 -12.13 -8.36 13.72
C ASP A 101 -11.76 -7.14 12.86
N LEU A 102 -11.07 -6.17 13.44
CA LEU A 102 -10.48 -5.06 12.72
C LEU A 102 -9.16 -5.52 12.09
N LEU A 103 -9.11 -5.58 10.76
CA LEU A 103 -7.93 -6.00 9.98
C LEU A 103 -7.28 -4.80 9.30
N ILE A 104 -5.97 -4.61 9.53
CA ILE A 104 -5.21 -3.47 9.01
C ILE A 104 -3.91 -3.96 8.36
N VAL A 105 -3.58 -3.40 7.18
CA VAL A 105 -2.21 -3.38 6.66
C VAL A 105 -1.50 -2.17 7.25
N ALA A 106 -0.38 -2.40 7.90
CA ALA A 106 0.49 -1.36 8.45
C ALA A 106 1.83 -1.37 7.72
N VAL A 107 2.25 -0.22 7.19
CA VAL A 107 3.54 -0.04 6.51
C VAL A 107 4.33 1.02 7.23
N ALA A 108 5.42 0.61 7.88
CA ALA A 108 6.37 1.54 8.49
C ALA A 108 7.42 1.97 7.46
N LEU A 109 7.74 3.26 7.44
CA LEU A 109 8.68 3.91 6.52
C LEU A 109 10.02 4.11 7.22
N HIS A 110 10.97 3.18 6.99
CA HIS A 110 12.30 3.24 7.60
C HIS A 110 13.25 4.17 6.83
N ALA A 111 14.37 4.56 7.45
CA ALA A 111 15.40 5.43 6.89
C ALA A 111 14.81 6.78 6.39
N PRO A 112 14.73 7.79 7.29
CA PRO A 112 14.19 9.10 6.95
C PRO A 112 14.92 9.71 5.74
N LEU A 113 14.12 10.27 4.81
CA LEU A 113 14.65 10.99 3.66
C LEU A 113 14.82 12.49 4.01
N PRO A 114 15.72 13.21 3.33
CA PRO A 114 15.79 14.66 3.44
C PRO A 114 14.42 15.29 3.13
N GLY A 115 13.89 16.12 4.03
CA GLY A 115 12.56 16.71 3.90
C GLY A 115 11.45 15.99 4.67
N ASP A 116 11.72 14.85 5.28
CA ASP A 116 10.82 14.25 6.25
C ASP A 116 10.61 15.21 7.42
N GLY A 117 9.44 15.86 7.45
CA GLY A 117 9.20 17.02 8.31
C GLY A 117 9.21 16.70 9.80
N GLU A 118 9.79 17.59 10.58
CA GLU A 118 9.49 17.72 11.99
C GLU A 118 8.10 18.36 12.13
N GLY A 119 7.20 17.74 12.90
CA GLY A 119 5.99 18.41 13.37
C GLY A 119 4.70 18.17 12.60
N ALA A 120 4.56 17.06 11.91
CA ALA A 120 3.25 16.62 11.42
C ALA A 120 2.28 16.31 12.59
N PRO A 121 0.97 16.49 12.41
CA PRO A 121 0.00 16.11 13.43
C PRO A 121 0.15 14.63 13.80
N CYS A 122 -0.21 14.28 15.04
CA CYS A 122 0.02 12.95 15.62
C CYS A 122 -0.64 11.81 14.84
N ALA A 123 -1.82 12.07 14.25
CA ALA A 123 -2.51 11.16 13.34
C ALA A 123 -3.34 11.95 12.33
N THR A 124 -3.35 11.46 11.09
CA THR A 124 -4.17 12.02 10.00
C THR A 124 -4.96 10.88 9.36
N LEU A 125 -6.22 11.14 9.03
CA LEU A 125 -7.09 10.17 8.35
C LEU A 125 -7.34 10.56 6.91
N SER A 126 -7.51 9.54 6.06
CA SER A 126 -7.92 9.68 4.67
C SER A 126 -8.86 8.52 4.33
N ARG A 127 -9.99 8.81 3.68
CA ARG A 127 -10.95 7.78 3.25
C ARG A 127 -10.81 7.57 1.75
N LEU A 128 -10.68 6.33 1.32
CA LEU A 128 -10.50 6.01 -0.10
C LEU A 128 -11.68 6.49 -0.95
N VAL A 129 -12.90 6.45 -0.41
CA VAL A 129 -14.12 6.86 -1.11
C VAL A 129 -14.10 8.35 -1.48
N ASP A 130 -13.42 9.17 -0.69
CA ASP A 130 -13.32 10.63 -0.90
C ASP A 130 -12.21 10.99 -1.90
N GLN A 131 -11.38 10.03 -2.34
CA GLN A 131 -10.26 10.27 -3.21
C GLN A 131 -10.66 10.18 -4.70
N ALA A 132 -10.19 11.12 -5.51
CA ALA A 132 -10.43 11.12 -6.93
C ALA A 132 -9.68 9.96 -7.63
N ALA A 133 -10.36 9.29 -8.57
CA ALA A 133 -9.70 8.33 -9.45
C ALA A 133 -8.81 9.08 -10.45
N GLN A 134 -7.58 8.57 -10.63
CA GLN A 134 -6.60 9.11 -11.56
C GLN A 134 -6.17 8.00 -12.54
N PRO A 135 -5.96 8.34 -13.81
CA PRO A 135 -5.55 7.36 -14.81
C PRO A 135 -4.06 6.99 -14.68
N ALA A 136 -3.75 5.74 -15.00
CA ALA A 136 -2.39 5.24 -15.18
C ALA A 136 -2.25 4.52 -16.53
N THR A 137 -1.05 3.97 -16.83
CA THR A 137 -0.80 3.23 -18.06
C THR A 137 -1.66 1.97 -18.18
N ALA A 138 -1.97 1.55 -19.41
CA ALA A 138 -2.70 0.31 -19.72
C ALA A 138 -4.09 0.24 -19.06
N GLU A 139 -4.86 1.32 -19.19
CA GLU A 139 -6.24 1.43 -18.67
C GLU A 139 -6.36 1.20 -17.15
N ARG A 140 -5.26 1.31 -16.43
CA ARG A 140 -5.24 1.25 -14.96
C ARG A 140 -5.67 2.58 -14.39
N GLU A 141 -6.19 2.51 -13.19
CA GLU A 141 -6.54 3.69 -12.38
C GLU A 141 -5.96 3.54 -10.98
N PHE A 142 -5.83 4.65 -10.27
CA PHE A 142 -5.46 4.66 -8.86
C PHE A 142 -6.15 5.79 -8.12
N ARG A 143 -6.21 5.65 -6.80
CA ARG A 143 -6.63 6.70 -5.86
C ARG A 143 -5.56 6.86 -4.81
N ILE A 144 -5.13 8.10 -4.56
CA ILE A 144 -4.14 8.42 -3.53
C ILE A 144 -4.82 8.39 -2.17
N VAL A 145 -4.25 7.63 -1.24
CA VAL A 145 -4.67 7.62 0.17
C VAL A 145 -3.85 8.65 0.95
N PHE A 146 -2.51 8.60 0.79
CA PHE A 146 -1.58 9.57 1.37
C PHE A 146 -0.48 9.93 0.38
N ASP A 147 -0.09 11.19 0.37
CA ASP A 147 1.06 11.74 -0.34
C ASP A 147 1.50 13.06 0.32
N PRO A 148 2.48 13.81 -0.24
CA PRO A 148 2.90 15.09 0.32
C PRO A 148 1.80 16.15 0.44
N GLU A 149 0.74 16.08 -0.37
CA GLU A 149 -0.34 17.06 -0.34
C GLU A 149 -1.29 16.85 0.85
N ASN A 150 -1.35 15.62 1.36
CA ASN A 150 -2.25 15.28 2.48
C ASN A 150 -1.54 14.72 3.73
N GLY A 151 -0.22 14.94 3.85
CA GLY A 151 0.51 14.79 5.10
C GLY A 151 1.64 13.77 5.13
N CYS A 152 1.84 12.94 4.09
CA CYS A 152 2.95 11.99 4.02
C CYS A 152 4.07 12.51 3.11
N ALA A 153 4.97 13.31 3.67
CA ALA A 153 6.01 14.01 2.90
C ALA A 153 6.96 13.08 2.12
N SER A 154 7.23 11.87 2.62
CA SER A 154 8.29 11.01 2.11
C SER A 154 7.80 9.82 1.29
N ALA A 155 6.51 9.54 1.27
CA ALA A 155 5.95 8.39 0.58
C ALA A 155 4.58 8.69 -0.05
N THR A 156 4.17 7.83 -0.98
CA THR A 156 2.82 7.79 -1.50
C THR A 156 2.18 6.46 -1.16
N GLN A 157 0.99 6.48 -0.56
CA GLN A 157 0.10 5.33 -0.39
C GLN A 157 -1.08 5.47 -1.33
N PHE A 158 -1.41 4.42 -2.08
CA PHE A 158 -2.49 4.45 -3.05
C PHE A 158 -3.20 3.09 -3.16
N VAL A 159 -4.42 3.11 -3.68
CA VAL A 159 -5.11 1.92 -4.14
C VAL A 159 -5.14 1.93 -5.67
N GLY A 160 -4.56 0.90 -6.27
CA GLY A 160 -4.53 0.68 -7.71
C GLY A 160 -5.64 -0.27 -8.16
N TYR A 161 -6.21 0.00 -9.33
CA TYR A 161 -7.24 -0.78 -10.00
C TYR A 161 -6.68 -1.28 -11.33
N ILE A 162 -6.53 -2.59 -11.45
CA ILE A 162 -5.84 -3.24 -12.56
C ILE A 162 -6.85 -4.07 -13.33
N PRO A 163 -7.22 -3.67 -14.56
CA PRO A 163 -8.11 -4.45 -15.41
C PRO A 163 -7.47 -5.79 -15.80
N VAL A 164 -8.28 -6.72 -16.32
CA VAL A 164 -7.80 -8.01 -16.81
C VAL A 164 -6.75 -7.81 -17.90
N GLY A 165 -5.64 -8.52 -17.78
CA GLY A 165 -4.51 -8.42 -18.70
C GLY A 165 -3.20 -8.00 -18.03
N ALA A 166 -2.22 -7.68 -18.85
CA ALA A 166 -0.87 -7.32 -18.42
C ALA A 166 -0.43 -6.01 -19.07
N ALA A 167 0.17 -5.11 -18.27
CA ALA A 167 0.93 -3.99 -18.83
C ALA A 167 2.26 -4.49 -19.39
N PRO A 168 2.89 -3.78 -20.35
CA PRO A 168 4.26 -4.05 -20.76
C PRO A 168 5.20 -4.03 -19.55
N ALA A 169 6.32 -4.79 -19.66
CA ALA A 169 7.35 -4.79 -18.63
C ALA A 169 7.91 -3.37 -18.46
N HIS A 170 8.00 -2.92 -17.20
CA HIS A 170 8.43 -1.58 -16.83
C HIS A 170 9.16 -1.60 -15.49
N TYR A 171 9.73 -0.46 -15.11
CA TYR A 171 10.32 -0.25 -13.80
C TYR A 171 9.98 1.14 -13.26
N HIS A 172 10.08 1.29 -11.94
CA HIS A 172 9.94 2.56 -11.24
C HIS A 172 11.28 3.04 -10.69
N LEU A 173 11.40 4.33 -10.40
CA LEU A 173 12.60 4.92 -9.76
C LEU A 173 12.52 4.93 -8.23
N TYR A 174 11.42 4.46 -7.67
CA TYR A 174 11.18 4.34 -6.25
C TYR A 174 11.16 2.86 -5.81
N ASP A 175 11.39 2.63 -4.54
CA ASP A 175 11.10 1.34 -3.89
C ASP A 175 9.63 1.27 -3.53
N GLU A 176 9.02 0.11 -3.68
CA GLU A 176 7.59 -0.09 -3.47
C GLU A 176 7.29 -1.39 -2.72
N VAL A 177 6.31 -1.35 -1.82
CA VAL A 177 5.65 -2.54 -1.29
C VAL A 177 4.18 -2.52 -1.71
N ILE A 178 3.68 -3.70 -2.09
CA ILE A 178 2.30 -3.88 -2.56
C ILE A 178 1.62 -4.97 -1.74
N TYR A 179 0.37 -4.74 -1.36
CA TYR A 179 -0.54 -5.75 -0.81
C TYR A 179 -1.70 -5.94 -1.78
N VAL A 180 -1.96 -7.19 -2.21
CA VAL A 180 -3.12 -7.50 -3.06
C VAL A 180 -4.37 -7.52 -2.20
N LEU A 181 -5.26 -6.54 -2.42
CA LEU A 181 -6.53 -6.41 -1.71
C LEU A 181 -7.56 -7.41 -2.22
N GLU A 182 -7.65 -7.55 -3.55
CA GLU A 182 -8.67 -8.36 -4.22
C GLU A 182 -8.18 -8.84 -5.59
N GLY A 183 -8.68 -10.00 -6.03
CA GLY A 183 -8.41 -10.59 -7.34
C GLY A 183 -7.19 -11.50 -7.36
N ASP A 184 -6.96 -12.09 -8.54
CA ASP A 184 -5.88 -13.03 -8.81
C ASP A 184 -5.00 -12.50 -9.94
N GLY A 185 -3.72 -12.78 -9.87
CA GLY A 185 -2.76 -12.26 -10.84
C GLY A 185 -1.46 -13.05 -10.89
N VAL A 186 -0.51 -12.50 -11.63
CA VAL A 186 0.86 -13.03 -11.72
C VAL A 186 1.84 -11.87 -11.67
N MET A 187 2.82 -11.96 -10.77
CA MET A 187 4.00 -11.10 -10.79
C MET A 187 5.09 -11.73 -11.66
N HIS A 188 5.47 -11.05 -12.71
CA HIS A 188 6.64 -11.38 -13.53
C HIS A 188 7.81 -10.52 -13.08
N MET A 189 8.83 -11.15 -12.51
CA MET A 189 10.02 -10.49 -12.00
C MET A 189 11.20 -11.46 -11.93
N ASN A 190 12.41 -11.01 -12.24
CA ASN A 190 13.63 -11.87 -12.18
C ASN A 190 13.55 -13.16 -13.02
N ALA A 191 12.94 -13.11 -14.20
CA ALA A 191 12.64 -14.29 -15.02
C ALA A 191 11.74 -15.34 -14.33
N SER A 192 11.11 -14.99 -13.21
CA SER A 192 10.17 -15.83 -12.50
C SER A 192 8.75 -15.32 -12.68
N GLN A 193 7.79 -16.23 -12.56
CA GLN A 193 6.36 -15.95 -12.52
C GLN A 193 5.83 -16.45 -11.19
N THR A 194 5.31 -15.54 -10.39
CA THR A 194 4.75 -15.86 -9.07
C THR A 194 3.26 -15.58 -9.06
N PRO A 195 2.39 -16.58 -8.80
CA PRO A 195 0.97 -16.36 -8.67
C PRO A 195 0.65 -15.41 -7.52
N LEU A 196 -0.31 -14.53 -7.75
CA LEU A 196 -0.84 -13.57 -6.78
C LEU A 196 -2.30 -13.83 -6.51
N ARG A 197 -2.70 -13.53 -5.27
CA ARG A 197 -4.10 -13.54 -4.81
C ARG A 197 -4.26 -12.55 -3.66
N ALA A 198 -5.48 -12.30 -3.24
CA ALA A 198 -5.73 -11.49 -2.06
C ALA A 198 -4.85 -11.93 -0.87
N GLY A 199 -4.13 -11.00 -0.26
CA GLY A 199 -3.13 -11.25 0.79
C GLY A 199 -1.70 -11.51 0.30
N SER A 200 -1.44 -11.50 -1.01
CA SER A 200 -0.05 -11.48 -1.52
C SER A 200 0.59 -10.14 -1.24
N CYS A 201 1.84 -10.18 -0.76
CA CYS A 201 2.67 -9.03 -0.45
C CYS A 201 3.91 -9.05 -1.34
N ILE A 202 4.23 -7.91 -1.96
CA ILE A 202 5.29 -7.80 -2.95
C ILE A 202 6.24 -6.69 -2.50
N HIS A 203 7.54 -6.93 -2.60
CA HIS A 203 8.57 -5.89 -2.52
C HIS A 203 9.19 -5.70 -3.90
N LEU A 204 9.12 -4.50 -4.43
CA LEU A 204 9.69 -4.06 -5.71
C LEU A 204 10.78 -3.01 -5.44
N PRO A 205 12.05 -3.39 -5.46
CA PRO A 205 13.14 -2.43 -5.39
C PRO A 205 13.12 -1.47 -6.60
N ALA A 206 13.62 -0.26 -6.40
CA ALA A 206 13.78 0.73 -7.47
C ALA A 206 14.53 0.13 -8.68
N ARG A 207 14.10 0.50 -9.88
CA ARG A 207 14.65 0.05 -11.16
C ARG A 207 14.48 -1.44 -11.43
N LYS A 208 13.68 -2.15 -10.66
CA LYS A 208 13.41 -3.57 -10.89
C LYS A 208 12.40 -3.75 -12.02
N LEU A 209 12.84 -4.37 -13.12
CA LEU A 209 11.95 -4.69 -14.24
C LEU A 209 10.90 -5.73 -13.80
N HIS A 210 9.64 -5.41 -14.01
CA HIS A 210 8.53 -6.26 -13.62
C HIS A 210 7.29 -6.06 -14.49
N THR A 211 6.34 -6.99 -14.36
CA THR A 211 4.98 -6.87 -14.87
C THR A 211 4.03 -7.44 -13.83
N LEU A 212 3.07 -6.65 -13.41
CA LEU A 212 1.94 -7.10 -12.62
C LEU A 212 0.77 -7.36 -13.57
N ALA A 213 0.42 -8.64 -13.75
CA ALA A 213 -0.67 -9.07 -14.60
C ALA A 213 -1.88 -9.48 -13.75
N ASN A 214 -3.06 -9.01 -14.14
CA ASN A 214 -4.33 -9.52 -13.61
C ASN A 214 -4.79 -10.68 -14.49
N SER A 215 -4.85 -11.87 -13.91
CA SER A 215 -5.32 -13.11 -14.56
C SER A 215 -6.71 -13.56 -14.11
N GLY A 216 -7.34 -12.81 -13.20
CA GLY A 216 -8.68 -13.07 -12.71
C GLY A 216 -9.78 -12.57 -13.66
N PRO A 217 -11.06 -12.86 -13.37
CA PRO A 217 -12.18 -12.47 -14.22
C PRO A 217 -12.63 -11.01 -14.03
N GLY A 218 -12.18 -10.33 -12.97
CA GLY A 218 -12.57 -8.98 -12.61
C GLY A 218 -11.38 -8.06 -12.40
N VAL A 219 -11.61 -6.85 -11.93
CA VAL A 219 -10.55 -5.90 -11.57
C VAL A 219 -9.77 -6.42 -10.38
N MET A 220 -8.45 -6.46 -10.47
CA MET A 220 -7.57 -6.71 -9.32
C MET A 220 -7.30 -5.38 -8.63
N ARG A 221 -7.42 -5.37 -7.29
CA ARG A 221 -7.14 -4.20 -6.46
C ARG A 221 -5.89 -4.41 -5.64
N VAL A 222 -5.06 -3.39 -5.58
CA VAL A 222 -3.79 -3.44 -4.82
C VAL A 222 -3.64 -2.19 -3.98
N LEU A 223 -3.14 -2.34 -2.76
CA LEU A 223 -2.62 -1.25 -1.94
C LEU A 223 -1.12 -1.16 -2.19
N GLY A 224 -0.65 -0.03 -2.68
CA GLY A 224 0.77 0.25 -2.88
C GLY A 224 1.25 1.33 -1.92
N VAL A 225 2.49 1.19 -1.44
CA VAL A 225 3.24 2.23 -0.73
C VAL A 225 4.63 2.30 -1.30
N PHE A 226 5.04 3.48 -1.75
CA PHE A 226 6.37 3.66 -2.32
C PHE A 226 7.06 4.94 -1.85
N ARG A 227 8.39 4.94 -1.91
CA ARG A 227 9.25 6.10 -1.62
C ARG A 227 10.47 6.15 -2.57
N PRO A 228 10.93 7.42 -2.88
CA PRO A 228 10.34 8.68 -2.47
C PRO A 228 8.92 8.86 -3.00
N ALA A 229 8.18 9.83 -2.41
CA ALA A 229 6.84 10.19 -2.86
C ALA A 229 6.82 10.61 -4.34
N GLY A 230 5.69 10.37 -5.00
CA GLY A 230 5.51 10.70 -6.42
C GLY A 230 4.18 10.18 -6.97
N SER A 231 4.12 9.97 -8.29
CA SER A 231 2.92 9.44 -8.94
C SER A 231 3.03 7.93 -9.17
N PRO A 232 2.00 7.13 -8.83
CA PRO A 232 1.90 5.72 -9.20
C PRO A 232 2.00 5.46 -10.70
N ALA A 233 1.66 6.46 -11.53
CA ALA A 233 1.78 6.37 -12.99
C ALA A 233 3.22 6.58 -13.51
N ALA A 234 4.18 6.98 -12.67
CA ALA A 234 5.56 7.22 -13.07
C ALA A 234 6.29 5.88 -13.28
N ALA A 235 6.38 5.45 -14.53
CA ALA A 235 7.04 4.21 -14.94
C ALA A 235 7.92 4.43 -16.18
N PHE A 236 8.87 3.53 -16.41
CA PHE A 236 9.80 3.57 -17.52
C PHE A 236 9.87 2.19 -18.20
N TYR A 237 9.92 2.19 -19.53
CA TYR A 237 10.19 0.98 -20.30
C TYR A 237 11.65 0.53 -20.17
N PRO A 238 12.01 -0.71 -20.57
CA PRO A 238 13.37 -1.23 -20.46
C PRO A 238 14.43 -0.38 -21.17
N ASP A 239 14.05 0.36 -22.21
CA ASP A 239 14.92 1.28 -22.95
C ASP A 239 15.09 2.66 -22.27
N GLY A 240 14.43 2.86 -21.11
CA GLY A 240 14.47 4.10 -20.34
C GLY A 240 13.48 5.16 -20.80
N THR A 241 12.66 4.90 -21.81
CA THR A 241 11.60 5.82 -22.20
C THR A 241 10.47 5.84 -21.15
N PRO A 242 9.88 7.02 -20.82
CA PRO A 242 8.74 7.09 -19.92
C PRO A 242 7.55 6.28 -20.46
N ALA A 243 6.96 5.45 -19.63
CA ALA A 243 5.70 4.76 -19.91
C ALA A 243 4.55 5.74 -19.66
N THR A 244 4.46 6.77 -20.53
CA THR A 244 3.42 7.80 -20.39
C THR A 244 2.04 7.26 -20.72
N TYR A 245 1.05 7.66 -19.94
CA TYR A 245 -0.35 7.51 -20.31
C TYR A 245 -0.61 8.31 -21.59
N VAL A 246 -0.75 7.62 -22.72
CA VAL A 246 -1.32 8.20 -23.93
C VAL A 246 -2.83 8.06 -23.77
N ALA A 247 -3.50 9.15 -23.42
CA ALA A 247 -4.96 9.20 -23.49
C ALA A 247 -5.38 8.69 -24.89
N ALA A 248 -6.20 7.66 -24.95
CA ALA A 248 -6.73 7.15 -26.20
C ALA A 248 -7.36 8.34 -26.93
N GLN A 249 -6.79 8.71 -28.08
CA GLN A 249 -7.37 9.76 -28.90
C GLN A 249 -8.80 9.31 -29.24
N PRO A 250 -9.81 10.18 -29.11
CA PRO A 250 -11.15 9.84 -29.52
C PRO A 250 -11.06 9.42 -31.00
N LYS A 251 -11.55 8.23 -31.31
CA LYS A 251 -11.68 7.77 -32.69
C LYS A 251 -12.50 8.82 -33.42
N THR A 252 -11.86 9.57 -34.29
CA THR A 252 -12.56 10.49 -35.22
C THR A 252 -13.50 9.61 -36.03
N ALA A 253 -14.80 9.81 -35.81
CA ALA A 253 -15.82 9.21 -36.66
C ALA A 253 -15.54 9.65 -38.08
N SER A 254 -15.20 8.74 -38.97
CA SER A 254 -15.11 8.98 -40.40
C SER A 254 -16.52 9.35 -40.88
N ILE A 255 -16.77 10.60 -41.14
CA ILE A 255 -17.95 11.02 -41.82
C ILE A 255 -17.69 10.68 -43.30
N SER A 256 -18.31 9.56 -43.76
CA SER A 256 -18.40 9.25 -45.19
C SER A 256 -19.37 10.26 -45.84
N THR A 257 -18.85 11.05 -46.75
CA THR A 257 -19.65 11.83 -47.73
C THR A 257 -20.09 10.90 -48.86
#